data_3a96894287f2a90d18d9fd5ce3de44d0
#
_entry.id   3a96894287f2a90d18d9fd5ce3de44d0
#
_cell.length_a   1.000
_cell.length_b   1.000
_cell.length_c   1.000
_cell.angle_alpha   90.00
_cell.angle_beta   90.00
_cell.angle_gamma   90.00
#
_symmetry.space_group_name_H-M   'P 1'
#
loop_
_entity.id
_entity.type
_entity.pdbx_description
1 polymer ?
#
loop_
_entity_poly.entity_id
_entity_poly.type
_entity_poly.pdbx_seq_one_letter_code
_entity_poly.pdbx_strand_id
1 'polypeptide(L)'
;MMTSSLSAFLGEIGRHQLLTPEQELMMGRKVQAMVAITERCHLAGGSGPACEYSDEEKGVIRRGERAKNQMITSNLRLVVNLAKRYQGKGLDLLDLIQEGTLGLTRAVEKYDPTRGHRFSTYAYWWIRQGLNRALSTQSRTIRIPVNVNEKLTKLRAAKARLMQRNGLSPSGEQLAEFMEIPIAEVEDLL
;
A
#
# COMPACT_ATOMS: atom_id res chain seq x y z
N MET A 1 -15.19 -22.24 -6.24
CA MET A 1 -14.21 -21.91 -7.32
C MET A 1 -13.16 -20.86 -6.91
N MET A 2 -13.46 -19.89 -6.03
CA MET A 2 -12.48 -18.87 -5.57
C MET A 2 -11.31 -19.45 -4.73
N THR A 3 -11.51 -20.52 -4.00
CA THR A 3 -10.46 -21.17 -3.18
C THR A 3 -9.33 -21.78 -4.01
N SER A 4 -9.59 -22.22 -5.25
CA SER A 4 -8.58 -22.80 -6.13
C SER A 4 -7.58 -21.75 -6.64
N SER A 5 -8.06 -20.55 -7.04
CA SER A 5 -7.22 -19.47 -7.56
C SER A 5 -6.28 -18.89 -6.48
N LEU A 6 -6.79 -18.64 -5.28
CA LEU A 6 -6.00 -18.16 -4.15
C LEU A 6 -4.94 -19.19 -3.73
N SER A 7 -5.30 -20.47 -3.70
CA SER A 7 -4.37 -21.56 -3.35
C SER A 7 -3.23 -21.67 -4.37
N ALA A 8 -3.55 -21.58 -5.67
CA ALA A 8 -2.55 -21.59 -6.73
C ALA A 8 -1.58 -20.40 -6.62
N PHE A 9 -2.13 -19.20 -6.41
CA PHE A 9 -1.35 -17.98 -6.21
C PHE A 9 -0.42 -18.07 -4.98
N LEU A 10 -0.93 -18.54 -3.85
CA LEU A 10 -0.12 -18.72 -2.63
C LEU A 10 0.99 -19.78 -2.84
N GLY A 11 0.71 -20.84 -3.60
CA GLY A 11 1.70 -21.85 -3.97
C GLY A 11 2.80 -21.28 -4.86
N GLU A 12 2.46 -20.40 -5.81
CA GLU A 12 3.41 -19.72 -6.68
C GLU A 12 4.33 -18.76 -5.91
N ILE A 13 3.74 -17.92 -5.06
CA ILE A 13 4.50 -17.00 -4.21
C ILE A 13 5.50 -17.74 -3.31
N GLY A 14 5.13 -18.92 -2.82
CA GLY A 14 5.99 -19.74 -1.96
C GLY A 14 7.28 -20.22 -2.63
N ARG A 15 7.32 -20.27 -3.96
CA ARG A 15 8.50 -20.70 -4.74
C ARG A 15 9.58 -19.64 -4.84
N HIS A 16 9.23 -18.36 -4.65
CA HIS A 16 10.20 -17.28 -4.71
C HIS A 16 11.02 -17.20 -3.43
N GLN A 17 12.35 -17.22 -3.60
CA GLN A 17 13.29 -17.10 -2.49
C GLN A 17 13.27 -15.68 -1.90
N LEU A 18 13.46 -15.59 -0.59
CA LEU A 18 13.64 -14.30 0.09
C LEU A 18 15.00 -13.72 -0.26
N LEU A 19 15.08 -12.41 -0.39
CA LEU A 19 16.32 -11.70 -0.69
C LEU A 19 17.17 -11.52 0.57
N THR A 20 18.49 -11.68 0.41
CA THR A 20 19.46 -11.27 1.42
C THR A 20 19.59 -9.74 1.45
N PRO A 21 20.09 -9.14 2.55
CA PRO A 21 20.33 -7.70 2.61
C PRO A 21 21.24 -7.17 1.48
N GLU A 22 22.23 -7.95 1.10
CA GLU A 22 23.14 -7.62 0.00
C GLU A 22 22.42 -7.62 -1.36
N GLN A 23 21.52 -8.59 -1.57
CA GLN A 23 20.71 -8.65 -2.78
C GLN A 23 19.70 -7.49 -2.82
N GLU A 24 19.06 -7.14 -1.69
CA GLU A 24 18.18 -5.95 -1.60
C GLU A 24 18.94 -4.68 -2.01
N LEU A 25 20.15 -4.49 -1.51
CA LEU A 25 21.00 -3.35 -1.83
C LEU A 25 21.40 -3.32 -3.32
N MET A 26 21.85 -4.46 -3.85
CA MET A 26 22.25 -4.56 -5.26
C MET A 26 21.06 -4.29 -6.21
N MET A 27 19.91 -4.87 -5.92
CA MET A 27 18.71 -4.68 -6.73
C MET A 27 18.16 -3.26 -6.59
N GLY A 28 18.12 -2.71 -5.39
CA GLY A 28 17.72 -1.33 -5.15
C GLY A 28 18.54 -0.33 -5.95
N ARG A 29 19.86 -0.50 -6.03
CA ARG A 29 20.73 0.34 -6.86
C ARG A 29 20.38 0.26 -8.34
N LYS A 30 20.07 -0.94 -8.87
CA LYS A 30 19.66 -1.13 -10.27
C LYS A 30 18.32 -0.46 -10.56
N VAL A 31 17.37 -0.53 -9.62
CA VAL A 31 16.07 0.13 -9.72
C VAL A 31 16.24 1.65 -9.69
N GLN A 32 17.06 2.18 -8.77
CA GLN A 32 17.32 3.63 -8.70
C GLN A 32 17.98 4.16 -9.96
N ALA A 33 18.93 3.45 -10.54
CA ALA A 33 19.55 3.83 -11.80
C ALA A 33 18.52 3.89 -12.97
N MET A 34 17.58 2.95 -13.00
CA MET A 34 16.48 2.96 -13.97
C MET A 34 15.55 4.16 -13.75
N VAL A 35 15.12 4.38 -12.49
CA VAL A 35 14.21 5.48 -12.11
C VAL A 35 14.81 6.83 -12.50
N ALA A 36 16.10 7.06 -12.20
CA ALA A 36 16.79 8.30 -12.55
C ALA A 36 16.78 8.59 -14.07
N ILE A 37 16.94 7.54 -14.91
CA ILE A 37 16.88 7.70 -16.37
C ILE A 37 15.45 8.01 -16.81
N THR A 38 14.45 7.31 -16.29
CA THR A 38 13.05 7.50 -16.67
C THR A 38 12.50 8.85 -16.21
N GLU A 39 12.83 9.30 -14.99
CA GLU A 39 12.44 10.62 -14.48
C GLU A 39 13.08 11.75 -15.27
N ARG A 40 14.37 11.64 -15.63
CA ARG A 40 15.03 12.64 -16.48
C ARG A 40 14.30 12.80 -17.82
N CYS A 41 13.88 11.69 -18.42
CA CYS A 41 13.14 11.71 -19.67
C CYS A 41 11.77 12.37 -19.52
N HIS A 42 11.03 12.08 -18.47
CA HIS A 42 9.76 12.72 -18.17
C HIS A 42 9.90 14.24 -17.97
N LEU A 43 10.93 14.68 -17.26
CA LEU A 43 11.20 16.11 -17.01
C LEU A 43 11.59 16.86 -18.29
N ALA A 44 12.22 16.19 -19.26
CA ALA A 44 12.57 16.78 -20.56
C ALA A 44 11.38 16.93 -21.52
N GLY A 45 10.13 16.71 -21.06
CA GLY A 45 8.91 16.86 -21.85
C GLY A 45 8.56 15.65 -22.73
N GLY A 46 9.28 14.56 -22.59
CA GLY A 46 9.03 13.29 -23.28
C GLY A 46 8.12 12.36 -22.48
N SER A 47 6.80 12.49 -22.62
CA SER A 47 5.88 11.46 -22.16
C SER A 47 5.61 10.48 -23.29
N GLY A 48 6.18 9.29 -23.24
CA GLY A 48 5.92 8.24 -24.22
C GLY A 48 7.05 8.01 -25.25
N PRO A 49 6.75 7.49 -26.45
CA PRO A 49 7.74 7.03 -27.44
C PRO A 49 8.67 8.12 -28.02
N ALA A 50 8.49 9.39 -27.63
CA ALA A 50 9.32 10.51 -28.06
C ALA A 50 10.66 10.64 -27.29
N CYS A 51 10.88 9.84 -26.23
CA CYS A 51 12.15 9.84 -25.52
C CYS A 51 13.08 8.78 -26.11
N GLU A 52 14.03 9.22 -26.92
CA GLU A 52 15.07 8.34 -27.46
C GLU A 52 16.10 8.02 -26.37
N TYR A 53 16.02 6.81 -25.80
CA TYR A 53 17.06 6.29 -24.93
C TYR A 53 18.25 5.78 -25.76
N SER A 54 19.45 6.08 -25.32
CA SER A 54 20.64 5.43 -25.89
C SER A 54 20.59 3.90 -25.66
N ASP A 55 21.37 3.15 -26.42
CA ASP A 55 21.39 1.69 -26.27
C ASP A 55 21.94 1.25 -24.90
N GLU A 56 22.84 2.04 -24.32
CA GLU A 56 23.32 1.85 -22.94
C GLU A 56 22.20 2.08 -21.94
N GLU A 57 21.42 3.15 -22.08
CA GLU A 57 20.28 3.46 -21.21
C GLU A 57 19.19 2.40 -21.30
N LYS A 58 18.87 1.91 -22.49
CA LYS A 58 17.96 0.77 -22.69
C LYS A 58 18.46 -0.47 -21.95
N GLY A 59 19.79 -0.68 -21.92
CA GLY A 59 20.43 -1.74 -21.15
C GLY A 59 20.24 -1.58 -19.63
N VAL A 60 20.39 -0.36 -19.12
CA VAL A 60 20.17 -0.04 -17.70
C VAL A 60 18.70 -0.23 -17.33
N ILE A 61 17.78 0.29 -18.13
CA ILE A 61 16.33 0.16 -17.91
C ILE A 61 15.93 -1.32 -17.83
N ARG A 62 16.34 -2.15 -18.80
CA ARG A 62 16.03 -3.60 -18.78
C ARG A 62 16.56 -4.30 -17.53
N ARG A 63 17.77 -3.95 -17.06
CA ARG A 63 18.31 -4.51 -15.83
C ARG A 63 17.56 -4.02 -14.59
N GLY A 64 17.14 -2.75 -14.59
CA GLY A 64 16.32 -2.16 -13.53
C GLY A 64 14.94 -2.81 -13.43
N GLU A 65 14.24 -3.02 -14.56
CA GLU A 65 12.94 -3.69 -14.60
C GLU A 65 13.01 -5.14 -14.09
N ARG A 66 14.05 -5.90 -14.49
CA ARG A 66 14.26 -7.25 -13.96
C ARG A 66 14.48 -7.24 -12.45
N ALA A 67 15.29 -6.31 -11.95
CA ALA A 67 15.54 -6.15 -10.51
C ALA A 67 14.26 -5.74 -9.77
N LYS A 68 13.47 -4.80 -10.32
CA LYS A 68 12.16 -4.39 -9.79
C LYS A 68 11.22 -5.59 -9.68
N ASN A 69 11.04 -6.35 -10.75
CA ASN A 69 10.17 -7.52 -10.74
C ASN A 69 10.62 -8.57 -9.72
N GLN A 70 11.91 -8.81 -9.62
CA GLN A 70 12.47 -9.74 -8.63
C GLN A 70 12.26 -9.25 -7.20
N MET A 71 12.44 -7.96 -6.91
CA MET A 71 12.14 -7.38 -5.60
C MET A 71 10.66 -7.50 -5.25
N ILE A 72 9.76 -7.27 -6.20
CA ILE A 72 8.32 -7.43 -5.99
C ILE A 72 7.98 -8.89 -5.70
N THR A 73 8.37 -9.83 -6.56
CA THR A 73 8.00 -11.25 -6.43
C THR A 73 8.53 -11.87 -5.15
N SER A 74 9.77 -11.56 -4.76
CA SER A 74 10.37 -12.06 -3.50
C SER A 74 9.71 -11.50 -2.24
N ASN A 75 8.95 -10.39 -2.34
CA ASN A 75 8.30 -9.74 -1.20
C ASN A 75 6.76 -9.87 -1.21
N LEU A 76 6.17 -10.61 -2.15
CA LEU A 76 4.71 -10.82 -2.18
C LEU A 76 4.18 -11.49 -0.90
N ARG A 77 4.98 -12.33 -0.25
CA ARG A 77 4.62 -12.95 1.04
C ARG A 77 4.37 -11.90 2.14
N LEU A 78 5.11 -10.78 2.13
CA LEU A 78 4.88 -9.67 3.04
C LEU A 78 3.52 -9.01 2.78
N VAL A 79 3.18 -8.80 1.49
CA VAL A 79 1.87 -8.24 1.11
C VAL A 79 0.74 -9.13 1.60
N VAL A 80 0.81 -10.45 1.36
CA VAL A 80 -0.21 -11.40 1.81
C VAL A 80 -0.37 -11.38 3.33
N ASN A 81 0.72 -11.36 4.08
CA ASN A 81 0.68 -11.31 5.54
C ASN A 81 -0.01 -10.04 6.05
N LEU A 82 0.25 -8.90 5.42
CA LEU A 82 -0.42 -7.65 5.77
C LEU A 82 -1.88 -7.65 5.33
N ALA A 83 -2.20 -8.08 4.11
CA ALA A 83 -3.57 -8.12 3.57
C ALA A 83 -4.51 -8.97 4.43
N LYS A 84 -4.04 -10.11 4.95
CA LYS A 84 -4.82 -10.96 5.87
C LYS A 84 -5.37 -10.22 7.09
N ARG A 85 -4.68 -9.20 7.61
CA ARG A 85 -5.14 -8.39 8.76
C ARG A 85 -6.28 -7.43 8.40
N TYR A 86 -6.53 -7.25 7.12
CA TYR A 86 -7.56 -6.35 6.58
C TYR A 86 -8.79 -7.08 6.05
N GLN A 87 -8.81 -8.43 6.13
CA GLN A 87 -9.98 -9.23 5.74
C GLN A 87 -11.23 -8.85 6.56
N GLY A 88 -12.40 -9.03 5.96
CA GLY A 88 -13.70 -8.75 6.61
C GLY A 88 -14.05 -7.24 6.69
N LYS A 89 -13.29 -6.37 6.02
CA LYS A 89 -13.51 -4.92 6.01
C LYS A 89 -14.17 -4.40 4.73
N GLY A 90 -14.79 -5.26 3.93
CA GLY A 90 -15.56 -4.87 2.74
C GLY A 90 -14.84 -5.10 1.41
N LEU A 91 -13.61 -5.65 1.41
CA LEU A 91 -12.91 -6.09 0.20
C LEU A 91 -12.50 -7.57 0.33
N ASP A 92 -12.48 -8.26 -0.81
CA ASP A 92 -11.96 -9.62 -0.87
C ASP A 92 -10.44 -9.66 -0.68
N LEU A 93 -9.92 -10.81 -0.21
CA LEU A 93 -8.49 -10.97 0.06
C LEU A 93 -7.65 -10.79 -1.21
N LEU A 94 -8.10 -11.27 -2.35
CA LEU A 94 -7.38 -11.11 -3.62
C LEU A 94 -7.25 -9.63 -4.01
N ASP A 95 -8.32 -8.85 -3.86
CA ASP A 95 -8.31 -7.41 -4.15
C ASP A 95 -7.37 -6.68 -3.20
N LEU A 96 -7.41 -7.02 -1.91
CA LEU A 96 -6.47 -6.47 -0.92
C LEU A 96 -5.02 -6.81 -1.29
N ILE A 97 -4.73 -8.02 -1.76
CA ILE A 97 -3.38 -8.41 -2.19
C ILE A 97 -2.95 -7.57 -3.40
N GLN A 98 -3.83 -7.36 -4.39
CA GLN A 98 -3.52 -6.55 -5.57
C GLN A 98 -3.22 -5.10 -5.18
N GLU A 99 -4.06 -4.48 -4.37
CA GLU A 99 -3.84 -3.11 -3.88
C GLU A 99 -2.57 -2.98 -3.00
N GLY A 100 -2.31 -3.98 -2.17
CA GLY A 100 -1.06 -4.08 -1.41
C GLY A 100 0.16 -4.22 -2.31
N THR A 101 0.03 -4.96 -3.44
CA THR A 101 1.11 -5.12 -4.44
C THR A 101 1.39 -3.82 -5.18
N LEU A 102 0.37 -3.00 -5.47
CA LEU A 102 0.58 -1.65 -6.00
C LEU A 102 1.37 -0.77 -5.01
N GLY A 103 1.06 -0.88 -3.72
CA GLY A 103 1.84 -0.25 -2.65
C GLY A 103 3.29 -0.75 -2.62
N LEU A 104 3.50 -2.05 -2.71
CA LEU A 104 4.84 -2.66 -2.77
C LEU A 104 5.64 -2.18 -3.99
N THR A 105 5.00 -2.07 -5.16
CA THR A 105 5.64 -1.57 -6.39
C THR A 105 6.18 -0.16 -6.20
N ARG A 106 5.38 0.73 -5.62
CA ARG A 106 5.82 2.10 -5.27
C ARG A 106 6.96 2.10 -4.25
N ALA A 107 6.92 1.18 -3.28
CA ALA A 107 8.01 1.03 -2.32
C ALA A 107 9.31 0.65 -3.01
N VAL A 108 9.29 -0.28 -3.97
CA VAL A 108 10.49 -0.69 -4.73
C VAL A 108 11.07 0.46 -5.52
N GLU A 109 10.23 1.27 -6.18
CA GLU A 109 10.66 2.43 -6.97
C GLU A 109 11.29 3.53 -6.12
N LYS A 110 10.80 3.71 -4.89
CA LYS A 110 11.25 4.79 -3.98
C LYS A 110 12.24 4.33 -2.91
N TYR A 111 12.60 3.06 -2.91
CA TYR A 111 13.53 2.52 -1.92
C TYR A 111 14.94 3.05 -2.15
N ASP A 112 15.48 3.69 -1.12
CA ASP A 112 16.87 4.15 -1.09
C ASP A 112 17.74 3.14 -0.32
N PRO A 113 18.56 2.34 -1.03
CA PRO A 113 19.39 1.32 -0.42
C PRO A 113 20.56 1.89 0.40
N THR A 114 20.85 3.20 0.29
CA THR A 114 21.98 3.83 1.01
C THR A 114 21.65 4.12 2.47
N ARG A 115 20.38 4.11 2.85
CA ARG A 115 19.92 4.41 4.22
C ARG A 115 20.15 3.29 5.23
N GLY A 116 20.63 2.13 4.82
CA GLY A 116 21.01 1.03 5.71
C GLY A 116 19.83 0.26 6.35
N HIS A 117 18.57 0.58 6.01
CA HIS A 117 17.41 -0.13 6.52
C HIS A 117 17.00 -1.28 5.59
N ARG A 118 16.45 -2.34 6.18
CA ARG A 118 15.88 -3.45 5.41
C ARG A 118 14.72 -2.96 4.55
N PHE A 119 14.61 -3.50 3.34
CA PHE A 119 13.52 -3.17 2.42
C PHE A 119 12.14 -3.41 3.03
N SER A 120 11.95 -4.51 3.76
CA SER A 120 10.69 -4.85 4.40
C SER A 120 10.16 -3.77 5.37
N THR A 121 11.06 -3.10 6.12
CA THR A 121 10.71 -2.01 7.03
C THR A 121 10.12 -0.81 6.28
N TYR A 122 10.70 -0.48 5.14
CA TYR A 122 10.23 0.61 4.29
C TYR A 122 8.94 0.23 3.54
N ALA A 123 8.91 -0.96 2.95
CA ALA A 123 7.76 -1.46 2.18
C ALA A 123 6.48 -1.61 3.02
N TYR A 124 6.62 -1.94 4.31
CA TYR A 124 5.48 -2.06 5.23
C TYR A 124 4.55 -0.84 5.18
N TRP A 125 5.10 0.36 5.21
CA TRP A 125 4.31 1.60 5.22
C TRP A 125 3.58 1.86 3.91
N TRP A 126 4.21 1.56 2.78
CA TRP A 126 3.61 1.71 1.46
C TRP A 126 2.50 0.70 1.21
N ILE A 127 2.73 -0.56 1.59
CA ILE A 127 1.70 -1.61 1.51
C ILE A 127 0.50 -1.23 2.37
N ARG A 128 0.74 -0.84 3.62
CA ARG A 128 -0.32 -0.39 4.54
C ARG A 128 -1.09 0.81 3.99
N GLN A 129 -0.41 1.76 3.40
CA GLN A 129 -1.05 2.92 2.77
C GLN A 129 -1.93 2.49 1.58
N GLY A 130 -1.44 1.58 0.71
CA GLY A 130 -2.22 1.02 -0.39
C GLY A 130 -3.50 0.34 0.11
N LEU A 131 -3.39 -0.55 1.11
CA LEU A 131 -4.52 -1.25 1.71
C LEU A 131 -5.55 -0.29 2.32
N ASN A 132 -5.11 0.69 3.11
CA ASN A 132 -6.01 1.68 3.71
C ASN A 132 -6.71 2.54 2.65
N ARG A 133 -5.99 2.94 1.60
CA ARG A 133 -6.56 3.70 0.49
C ARG A 133 -7.61 2.89 -0.26
N ALA A 134 -7.32 1.63 -0.56
CA ALA A 134 -8.28 0.74 -1.22
C ALA A 134 -9.55 0.57 -0.39
N LEU A 135 -9.43 0.31 0.91
CA LEU A 135 -10.58 0.21 1.80
C LEU A 135 -11.39 1.51 1.85
N SER A 136 -10.75 2.67 1.87
CA SER A 136 -11.47 3.94 1.91
C SER A 136 -12.21 4.27 0.61
N THR A 137 -11.74 3.76 -0.52
CA THR A 137 -12.29 4.12 -1.84
C THR A 137 -13.18 3.06 -2.47
N GLN A 138 -13.00 1.79 -2.12
CA GLN A 138 -13.62 0.66 -2.83
C GLN A 138 -14.48 -0.25 -1.93
N SER A 139 -14.40 -0.14 -0.59
CA SER A 139 -15.12 -1.04 0.32
C SER A 139 -16.62 -0.81 0.39
N ARG A 140 -17.12 0.30 -0.13
CA ARG A 140 -18.52 0.70 -0.05
C ARG A 140 -19.18 0.75 -1.43
N THR A 141 -20.41 0.26 -1.52
CA THR A 141 -21.24 0.37 -2.73
C THR A 141 -21.46 1.81 -3.15
N ILE A 142 -21.73 2.70 -2.19
CA ILE A 142 -21.80 4.15 -2.41
C ILE A 142 -20.50 4.75 -1.92
N ARG A 143 -19.73 5.33 -2.84
CA ARG A 143 -18.42 5.92 -2.54
C ARG A 143 -18.55 7.12 -1.60
N ILE A 144 -17.78 7.13 -0.54
CA ILE A 144 -17.66 8.24 0.41
C ILE A 144 -16.29 8.91 0.22
N PRO A 145 -16.22 10.26 0.28
CA PRO A 145 -14.96 10.99 0.26
C PRO A 145 -14.01 10.55 1.39
N VAL A 146 -12.69 10.56 1.13
CA VAL A 146 -11.68 10.06 2.07
C VAL A 146 -11.71 10.83 3.40
N ASN A 147 -11.89 12.16 3.35
CA ASN A 147 -12.00 13.01 4.54
C ASN A 147 -13.18 12.61 5.46
N VAL A 148 -14.33 12.26 4.88
CA VAL A 148 -15.49 11.78 5.65
C VAL A 148 -15.21 10.40 6.24
N ASN A 149 -14.55 9.51 5.49
CA ASN A 149 -14.19 8.19 6.00
C ASN A 149 -13.18 8.27 7.15
N GLU A 150 -12.26 9.24 7.13
CA GLU A 150 -11.35 9.51 8.25
C GLU A 150 -12.11 9.97 9.50
N LYS A 151 -13.09 10.89 9.34
CA LYS A 151 -13.96 11.34 10.43
C LYS A 151 -14.77 10.18 11.02
N LEU A 152 -15.38 9.34 10.18
CA LEU A 152 -16.08 8.12 10.60
C LEU A 152 -15.18 7.15 11.35
N THR A 153 -13.94 7.02 10.96
CA THR A 153 -12.97 6.14 11.64
C THR A 153 -12.62 6.69 13.03
N LYS A 154 -12.42 8.00 13.15
CA LYS A 154 -12.21 8.67 14.44
C LYS A 154 -13.44 8.54 15.35
N LEU A 155 -14.64 8.74 14.81
CA LEU A 155 -15.90 8.61 15.53
C LEU A 155 -16.08 7.19 16.11
N ARG A 156 -15.81 6.15 15.31
CA ARG A 156 -15.87 4.76 15.77
C ARG A 156 -14.86 4.48 16.87
N ALA A 157 -13.66 5.01 16.76
CA ALA A 157 -12.63 4.87 17.78
C ALA A 157 -13.01 5.60 19.07
N ALA A 158 -13.58 6.81 18.98
CA ALA A 158 -14.10 7.56 20.13
C ALA A 158 -15.24 6.81 20.83
N LYS A 159 -16.20 6.30 20.04
CA LYS A 159 -17.30 5.49 20.54
C LYS A 159 -16.83 4.25 21.31
N ALA A 160 -15.86 3.52 20.75
CA ALA A 160 -15.29 2.34 21.39
C ALA A 160 -14.59 2.67 22.72
N ARG A 161 -13.82 3.77 22.76
CA ARG A 161 -13.14 4.24 23.96
C ARG A 161 -14.11 4.65 25.06
N LEU A 162 -15.14 5.44 24.73
CA LEU A 162 -16.16 5.86 25.70
C LEU A 162 -16.97 4.67 26.21
N MET A 163 -17.35 3.74 25.33
CA MET A 163 -18.05 2.52 25.70
C MET A 163 -17.21 1.65 26.66
N GLN A 164 -15.91 1.53 26.42
CA GLN A 164 -15.01 0.81 27.29
C GLN A 164 -14.86 1.49 28.67
N ARG A 165 -14.89 2.83 28.70
CA ARG A 165 -14.76 3.60 29.94
C ARG A 165 -16.04 3.62 30.75
N ASN A 166 -17.19 3.78 30.11
CA ASN A 166 -18.46 4.04 30.77
C ASN A 166 -19.36 2.78 30.87
N GLY A 167 -19.02 1.69 30.16
CA GLY A 167 -19.83 0.47 30.10
C GLY A 167 -21.11 0.59 29.26
N LEU A 168 -21.46 1.77 28.80
CA LEU A 168 -22.68 2.07 28.04
C LEU A 168 -22.33 2.74 26.69
N SER A 169 -23.25 2.61 25.72
CA SER A 169 -23.10 3.32 24.43
C SER A 169 -23.19 4.84 24.66
N PRO A 170 -22.19 5.63 24.22
CA PRO A 170 -22.19 7.08 24.41
C PRO A 170 -23.28 7.76 23.58
N SER A 171 -23.82 8.88 24.07
CA SER A 171 -24.72 9.77 23.33
C SER A 171 -23.96 10.58 22.28
N GLY A 172 -24.71 11.21 21.33
CA GLY A 172 -24.13 12.13 20.36
C GLY A 172 -23.40 13.30 21.01
N GLU A 173 -23.95 13.86 22.09
CA GLU A 173 -23.36 14.95 22.87
C GLU A 173 -22.03 14.53 23.51
N GLN A 174 -21.97 13.35 24.12
CA GLN A 174 -20.72 12.80 24.70
C GLN A 174 -19.64 12.55 23.67
N LEU A 175 -20.03 12.14 22.45
CA LEU A 175 -19.12 11.97 21.31
C LEU A 175 -18.62 13.33 20.81
N ALA A 176 -19.49 14.32 20.69
CA ALA A 176 -19.15 15.68 20.27
C ALA A 176 -18.15 16.33 21.25
N GLU A 177 -18.41 16.24 22.53
CA GLU A 177 -17.51 16.72 23.60
C GLU A 177 -16.15 16.00 23.57
N PHE A 178 -16.17 14.67 23.47
CA PHE A 178 -14.92 13.87 23.44
C PHE A 178 -14.06 14.11 22.21
N MET A 179 -14.69 14.40 21.08
CA MET A 179 -14.00 14.65 19.80
C MET A 179 -13.70 16.12 19.54
N GLU A 180 -14.19 17.03 20.41
CA GLU A 180 -14.06 18.49 20.28
C GLU A 180 -14.61 19.02 18.94
N ILE A 181 -15.76 18.47 18.50
CA ILE A 181 -16.43 18.86 17.25
C ILE A 181 -17.90 19.24 17.54
N PRO A 182 -18.53 20.06 16.68
CA PRO A 182 -19.95 20.42 16.83
C PRO A 182 -20.87 19.19 16.81
N ILE A 183 -21.94 19.20 17.61
CA ILE A 183 -22.91 18.11 17.67
C ILE A 183 -23.55 17.84 16.30
N ALA A 184 -23.87 18.88 15.53
CA ALA A 184 -24.41 18.76 14.18
C ALA A 184 -23.50 17.92 13.26
N GLU A 185 -22.17 18.05 13.38
CA GLU A 185 -21.21 17.25 12.61
C GLU A 185 -21.21 15.78 13.04
N VAL A 186 -21.44 15.50 14.31
CA VAL A 186 -21.58 14.11 14.81
C VAL A 186 -22.87 13.48 14.30
N GLU A 187 -23.99 14.24 14.27
CA GLU A 187 -25.28 13.78 13.75
C GLU A 187 -25.21 13.47 12.24
N ASP A 188 -24.51 14.29 11.47
CA ASP A 188 -24.28 14.04 10.04
C ASP A 188 -23.42 12.78 9.77
N LEU A 189 -22.65 12.34 10.75
CA LEU A 189 -21.77 11.18 10.65
C LEU A 189 -22.40 9.88 11.19
N LEU A 190 -23.48 9.96 11.99
CA LEU A 190 -24.18 8.80 12.58
C LEU A 190 -25.21 8.23 11.62
#